data_4703cb0369d2ff0ca551a000cf043448
#
_entry.id   4703cb0369d2ff0ca551a000cf043448
#
_cell.length_a   1.000
_cell.length_b   1.000
_cell.length_c   1.000
_cell.angle_alpha   90.00
_cell.angle_beta   90.00
_cell.angle_gamma   90.00
#
_symmetry.space_group_name_H-M   'P 1'
#
loop_
_entity.id
_entity.type
_entity.pdbx_description
1 polymer ?
#
loop_
_entity_poly.entity_id
_entity_poly.type
_entity_poly.pdbx_seq_one_letter_code
_entity_poly.pdbx_strand_id
1 'polypeptide(L)'
;IFIYGDATASPKQFDGLRKLIDTATPGNQVIAAGASGATLTLAMLDQLIDAVKGDKPDLLLMSRRTRRKINALVRAAGGMMETDRDKWGNFVQFWDGIALGVNDWILDTHIVSTSIETAVTGGDSSTIYAVQLGEGALCGLTAPGQLTVEPIGSLETKDATRTRIKWYCSLALFASVKAAALIGVKD
;
A
#
# COMPACT_ATOMS: atom_id res chain seq x y z
N ILE A 1 5.56 8.30 2.81
CA ILE A 1 4.38 8.69 3.63
C ILE A 1 3.20 7.77 3.33
N PHE A 2 2.76 7.59 2.06
CA PHE A 2 1.58 6.78 1.71
C PHE A 2 1.55 5.37 2.34
N ILE A 3 2.68 4.66 2.36
CA ILE A 3 2.77 3.30 2.94
C ILE A 3 3.13 3.36 4.43
N TYR A 4 4.18 4.10 4.80
CA TYR A 4 4.80 4.08 6.13
C TYR A 4 4.63 5.39 6.93
N GLY A 5 3.71 6.27 6.53
CA GLY A 5 3.45 7.49 7.28
C GLY A 5 2.98 7.19 8.71
N ASP A 6 3.43 7.99 9.66
CA ASP A 6 3.04 7.90 11.06
C ASP A 6 2.88 9.32 11.64
N ALA A 7 1.62 9.70 11.85
CA ALA A 7 1.28 11.00 12.43
C ALA A 7 1.73 11.13 13.89
N THR A 8 1.88 10.00 14.60
CA THR A 8 2.37 9.99 15.99
C THR A 8 3.88 10.28 16.04
N ALA A 9 4.63 9.74 15.09
CA ALA A 9 6.08 9.96 15.00
C ALA A 9 6.43 11.35 14.48
N SER A 10 5.60 11.92 13.59
CA SER A 10 5.81 13.26 13.03
C SER A 10 4.49 13.95 12.69
N PRO A 11 4.21 15.14 13.28
CA PRO A 11 2.96 15.88 13.03
C PRO A 11 2.85 16.44 11.60
N LYS A 12 3.89 16.29 10.77
CA LYS A 12 3.89 16.69 9.35
C LYS A 12 3.54 15.55 8.42
N GLN A 13 3.20 14.38 8.95
CA GLN A 13 2.82 13.19 8.19
C GLN A 13 1.39 12.80 8.54
N PHE A 14 0.73 12.12 7.62
CA PHE A 14 -0.52 11.40 7.89
C PHE A 14 -0.23 9.92 8.08
N ASP A 15 -1.15 9.20 8.70
CA ASP A 15 -1.04 7.75 8.89
C ASP A 15 -1.10 7.05 7.54
N GLY A 16 -0.07 6.28 7.24
CA GLY A 16 0.05 5.52 6.00
C GLY A 16 -0.80 4.24 6.03
N LEU A 17 -0.91 3.61 4.87
CA LEU A 17 -1.71 2.40 4.67
C LEU A 17 -1.39 1.31 5.71
N ARG A 18 -0.12 1.09 6.01
CA ARG A 18 0.33 0.12 7.00
C ARG A 18 -0.27 0.37 8.37
N LYS A 19 -0.18 1.60 8.87
CA LYS A 19 -0.69 1.98 10.20
C LYS A 19 -2.22 1.94 10.23
N LEU A 20 -2.89 2.34 9.15
CA LEU A 20 -4.35 2.25 9.05
C LEU A 20 -4.86 0.81 9.13
N ILE A 21 -4.16 -0.15 8.52
CA ILE A 21 -4.52 -1.58 8.62
C ILE A 21 -4.23 -2.11 10.03
N ASP A 22 -3.09 -1.75 10.65
CA ASP A 22 -2.71 -2.19 11.99
C ASP A 22 -3.67 -1.68 13.08
N THR A 23 -4.01 -0.40 13.04
CA THR A 23 -4.89 0.22 14.04
C THR A 23 -6.36 -0.13 13.86
N ALA A 24 -6.76 -0.51 12.67
CA ALA A 24 -8.15 -0.80 12.33
C ALA A 24 -8.62 -2.20 12.78
N THR A 25 -7.81 -2.98 13.48
CA THR A 25 -8.08 -4.38 13.80
C THR A 25 -9.37 -4.63 14.56
N PRO A 26 -10.36 -5.21 13.90
CA PRO A 26 -11.03 -6.35 14.42
C PRO A 26 -10.73 -7.59 13.57
N GLY A 27 -9.68 -8.31 13.96
CA GLY A 27 -9.41 -9.67 13.57
C GLY A 27 -9.16 -9.99 12.09
N ASN A 28 -8.02 -10.55 11.78
CA ASN A 28 -7.65 -11.24 10.54
C ASN A 28 -7.40 -10.41 9.26
N GLN A 29 -7.31 -9.10 9.34
CA GLN A 29 -6.86 -8.28 8.20
C GLN A 29 -5.32 -8.32 8.01
N VAL A 30 -4.59 -8.71 9.05
CA VAL A 30 -3.15 -8.93 8.96
C VAL A 30 -2.86 -10.42 9.00
N ILE A 31 -2.35 -10.96 7.91
CA ILE A 31 -2.00 -12.37 7.74
C ILE A 31 -0.49 -12.48 7.78
N ALA A 32 0.03 -13.31 8.68
CA ALA A 32 1.46 -13.61 8.71
C ALA A 32 1.74 -14.83 7.81
N ALA A 33 2.71 -14.73 6.91
CA ALA A 33 3.16 -15.84 6.08
C ALA A 33 3.77 -16.98 6.93
N GLY A 34 4.18 -16.68 8.17
CA GLY A 34 4.69 -17.62 9.15
C GLY A 34 5.39 -16.89 10.28
N ALA A 35 5.63 -17.54 11.41
CA ALA A 35 6.26 -16.91 12.60
C ALA A 35 7.66 -16.32 12.31
N SER A 36 8.39 -16.90 11.37
CA SER A 36 9.70 -16.41 10.92
C SER A 36 9.68 -15.94 9.46
N GLY A 37 8.49 -15.64 8.92
CA GLY A 37 8.28 -15.44 7.51
C GLY A 37 8.32 -16.75 6.72
N ALA A 38 7.71 -16.75 5.54
CA ALA A 38 7.73 -17.90 4.64
C ALA A 38 7.81 -17.47 3.19
N THR A 39 8.26 -18.40 2.36
CA THR A 39 8.24 -18.24 0.91
C THR A 39 6.79 -18.08 0.43
N LEU A 40 6.56 -17.11 -0.44
CA LEU A 40 5.24 -16.84 -1.00
C LEU A 40 4.69 -18.07 -1.74
N THR A 41 3.41 -18.36 -1.49
CA THR A 41 2.63 -19.35 -2.24
C THR A 41 1.38 -18.69 -2.83
N LEU A 42 0.81 -19.27 -3.89
CA LEU A 42 -0.43 -18.76 -4.49
C LEU A 42 -1.60 -18.84 -3.51
N ALA A 43 -1.65 -19.91 -2.69
CA ALA A 43 -2.67 -20.04 -1.65
C ALA A 43 -2.65 -18.89 -0.61
N MET A 44 -1.48 -18.32 -0.31
CA MET A 44 -1.40 -17.15 0.57
C MET A 44 -1.99 -15.89 -0.08
N LEU A 45 -1.87 -15.76 -1.41
CA LEU A 45 -2.52 -14.66 -2.14
C LEU A 45 -4.03 -14.80 -2.11
N ASP A 46 -4.55 -16.00 -2.34
CA ASP A 46 -5.98 -16.27 -2.28
C ASP A 46 -6.52 -16.00 -0.85
N GLN A 47 -5.79 -16.43 0.17
CA GLN A 47 -6.12 -16.12 1.56
C GLN A 47 -6.14 -14.62 1.86
N LEU A 48 -5.20 -13.86 1.26
CA LEU A 48 -5.16 -12.40 1.39
C LEU A 48 -6.39 -11.74 0.75
N ILE A 49 -6.81 -12.23 -0.42
CA ILE A 49 -8.02 -11.74 -1.11
C ILE A 49 -9.26 -12.02 -0.27
N ASP A 50 -9.38 -13.24 0.28
CA ASP A 50 -10.51 -13.65 1.13
C ASP A 50 -10.59 -12.88 2.46
N ALA A 51 -9.48 -12.30 2.92
CA ALA A 51 -9.46 -11.50 4.14
C ALA A 51 -10.18 -10.15 3.96
N VAL A 52 -10.24 -9.62 2.74
CA VAL A 52 -11.02 -8.41 2.43
C VAL A 52 -12.50 -8.79 2.37
N LYS A 53 -13.34 -8.11 3.16
CA LYS A 53 -14.76 -8.45 3.29
C LYS A 53 -15.63 -7.58 2.37
N GLY A 54 -16.72 -8.20 1.89
CA GLY A 54 -17.69 -7.57 1.00
C GLY A 54 -17.42 -7.91 -0.46
N ASP A 55 -16.76 -7.03 -1.17
CA ASP A 55 -16.34 -7.25 -2.56
C ASP A 55 -14.86 -7.59 -2.64
N LYS A 56 -14.42 -8.13 -3.79
CA LYS A 56 -13.00 -8.36 -4.05
C LYS A 56 -12.21 -7.04 -3.94
N PRO A 57 -10.94 -7.08 -3.51
CA PRO A 57 -10.09 -5.90 -3.56
C PRO A 57 -9.86 -5.44 -5.00
N ASP A 58 -9.72 -4.14 -5.20
CA ASP A 58 -9.46 -3.55 -6.52
C ASP A 58 -7.99 -3.63 -6.90
N LEU A 59 -7.11 -3.65 -5.89
CA LEU A 59 -5.68 -3.52 -6.10
C LEU A 59 -4.89 -4.35 -5.08
N LEU A 60 -3.91 -5.11 -5.59
CA LEU A 60 -2.85 -5.71 -4.79
C LEU A 60 -1.58 -4.88 -4.93
N LEU A 61 -1.12 -4.25 -3.85
CA LEU A 61 0.12 -3.47 -3.82
C LEU A 61 1.27 -4.31 -3.29
N MET A 62 2.37 -4.36 -4.03
CA MET A 62 3.54 -5.17 -3.68
C MET A 62 4.85 -4.57 -4.19
N SER A 63 5.97 -5.13 -3.73
CA SER A 63 7.29 -4.78 -4.25
C SER A 63 7.56 -5.44 -5.62
N ARG A 64 8.59 -4.96 -6.32
CA ARG A 64 9.05 -5.60 -7.58
C ARG A 64 9.53 -7.03 -7.37
N ARG A 65 10.14 -7.32 -6.22
CA ARG A 65 10.63 -8.65 -5.86
C ARG A 65 9.46 -9.62 -5.74
N THR A 66 8.45 -9.26 -4.98
CA THR A 66 7.24 -10.06 -4.78
C THR A 66 6.49 -10.33 -6.09
N ARG A 67 6.36 -9.30 -6.95
CA ARG A 67 5.76 -9.49 -8.28
C ARG A 67 6.52 -10.52 -9.12
N ARG A 68 7.87 -10.48 -9.12
CA ARG A 68 8.68 -11.48 -9.85
C ARG A 68 8.45 -12.88 -9.31
N LYS A 69 8.29 -13.01 -7.98
CA LYS A 69 8.00 -14.31 -7.35
C LYS A 69 6.64 -14.84 -7.79
N ILE A 70 5.59 -14.01 -7.81
CA ILE A 70 4.26 -14.41 -8.30
C ILE A 70 4.35 -14.91 -9.74
N ASN A 71 5.01 -14.17 -10.63
CA ASN A 71 5.21 -14.58 -12.02
C ASN A 71 5.98 -15.90 -12.15
N ALA A 72 6.94 -16.17 -11.27
CA ALA A 72 7.67 -17.44 -11.24
C ALA A 72 6.77 -18.60 -10.79
N LEU A 73 5.96 -18.39 -9.75
CA LEU A 73 5.02 -19.40 -9.23
C LEU A 73 3.96 -19.76 -10.27
N VAL A 74 3.37 -18.78 -10.95
CA VAL A 74 2.37 -19.02 -11.99
C VAL A 74 2.96 -19.80 -13.15
N ARG A 75 4.18 -19.44 -13.61
CA ARG A 75 4.88 -20.20 -14.66
C ARG A 75 5.21 -21.63 -14.23
N ALA A 76 5.63 -21.81 -12.97
CA ALA A 76 5.91 -23.15 -12.42
C ALA A 76 4.64 -24.03 -12.36
N ALA A 77 3.48 -23.41 -12.13
CA ALA A 77 2.18 -24.09 -12.19
C ALA A 77 1.67 -24.35 -13.63
N GLY A 78 2.43 -23.96 -14.66
CA GLY A 78 2.03 -24.08 -16.07
C GLY A 78 1.00 -23.06 -16.53
N GLY A 79 0.74 -22.02 -15.73
CA GLY A 79 -0.18 -20.94 -16.03
C GLY A 79 0.48 -19.75 -16.73
N MET A 80 -0.35 -18.86 -17.23
CA MET A 80 0.06 -17.53 -17.72
C MET A 80 -0.64 -16.46 -16.87
N MET A 81 0.09 -15.38 -16.59
CA MET A 81 -0.54 -14.20 -15.94
C MET A 81 -1.47 -13.53 -16.94
N GLU A 82 -2.66 -13.24 -16.46
CA GLU A 82 -3.59 -12.38 -17.18
C GLU A 82 -3.02 -10.98 -17.29
N THR A 83 -3.02 -10.41 -18.48
CA THR A 83 -2.49 -9.08 -18.74
C THR A 83 -3.46 -8.30 -19.61
N ASP A 84 -3.72 -7.06 -19.23
CA ASP A 84 -4.51 -6.13 -20.02
C ASP A 84 -3.74 -4.81 -20.20
N ARG A 85 -4.22 -3.96 -21.09
CA ARG A 85 -3.62 -2.65 -21.34
C ARG A 85 -4.37 -1.56 -20.60
N ASP A 86 -3.64 -0.76 -19.87
CA ASP A 86 -4.16 0.47 -19.28
C ASP A 86 -4.50 1.51 -20.39
N LYS A 87 -5.26 2.54 -20.01
CA LYS A 87 -5.63 3.67 -20.87
C LYS A 87 -4.43 4.34 -21.56
N TRP A 88 -3.24 4.22 -21.00
CA TRP A 88 -1.97 4.71 -21.55
C TRP A 88 -1.18 3.66 -22.33
N GLY A 89 -1.75 2.46 -22.57
CA GLY A 89 -1.10 1.40 -23.33
C GLY A 89 -0.09 0.57 -22.56
N ASN A 90 0.11 0.78 -21.26
CA ASN A 90 0.99 -0.02 -20.44
C ASN A 90 0.34 -1.37 -20.09
N PHE A 91 1.15 -2.42 -20.03
CA PHE A 91 0.67 -3.73 -19.60
C PHE A 91 0.53 -3.78 -18.10
N VAL A 92 -0.68 -4.08 -17.62
CA VAL A 92 -0.99 -4.35 -16.22
C VAL A 92 -1.24 -5.85 -16.07
N GLN A 93 -0.67 -6.44 -15.04
CA GLN A 93 -0.88 -7.86 -14.71
C GLN A 93 -2.05 -7.98 -13.73
N PHE A 94 -2.82 -9.04 -13.87
CA PHE A 94 -3.96 -9.35 -13.02
C PHE A 94 -3.80 -10.71 -12.37
N TRP A 95 -4.28 -10.84 -11.15
CA TRP A 95 -4.46 -12.09 -10.44
C TRP A 95 -5.92 -12.18 -9.97
N ASP A 96 -6.62 -13.22 -10.39
CA ASP A 96 -8.06 -13.41 -10.12
C ASP A 96 -8.92 -12.17 -10.45
N GLY A 97 -8.58 -11.47 -11.55
CA GLY A 97 -9.25 -10.25 -11.97
C GLY A 97 -8.85 -8.99 -11.18
N ILE A 98 -7.91 -9.09 -10.24
CA ILE A 98 -7.42 -7.98 -9.41
C ILE A 98 -6.11 -7.46 -9.97
N ALA A 99 -6.01 -6.14 -10.14
CA ALA A 99 -4.80 -5.51 -10.67
C ALA A 99 -3.61 -5.63 -9.70
N LEU A 100 -2.43 -5.99 -10.22
CA LEU A 100 -1.17 -6.03 -9.48
C LEU A 100 -0.45 -4.68 -9.60
N GLY A 101 -0.49 -3.88 -8.55
CA GLY A 101 0.23 -2.62 -8.43
C GLY A 101 1.63 -2.82 -7.85
N VAL A 102 2.62 -2.32 -8.54
CA VAL A 102 4.00 -2.33 -8.05
C VAL A 102 4.34 -0.98 -7.46
N ASN A 103 4.82 -0.98 -6.22
CA ASN A 103 5.27 0.21 -5.54
C ASN A 103 6.70 0.03 -5.04
N ASP A 104 7.62 0.84 -5.54
CA ASP A 104 9.04 0.78 -5.19
C ASP A 104 9.34 1.22 -3.74
N TRP A 105 8.37 1.86 -3.08
CA TRP A 105 8.49 2.25 -1.68
C TRP A 105 8.06 1.16 -0.70
N ILE A 106 7.57 0.01 -1.18
CA ILE A 106 7.40 -1.18 -0.35
C ILE A 106 8.75 -1.86 -0.25
N LEU A 107 9.35 -1.80 0.94
CA LEU A 107 10.69 -2.33 1.18
C LEU A 107 10.67 -3.86 1.27
N ASP A 108 11.76 -4.47 0.82
CA ASP A 108 11.99 -5.92 0.89
C ASP A 108 12.90 -6.30 2.08
N THR A 109 13.04 -5.39 3.03
CA THR A 109 13.96 -5.51 4.18
C THR A 109 13.23 -5.49 5.51
N HIS A 110 11.94 -5.83 5.54
CA HIS A 110 11.17 -5.87 6.78
C HIS A 110 11.66 -6.98 7.71
N ILE A 111 11.68 -6.70 9.00
CA ILE A 111 11.84 -7.72 10.03
C ILE A 111 10.50 -8.43 10.20
N VAL A 112 10.52 -9.75 10.19
CA VAL A 112 9.30 -10.55 10.39
C VAL A 112 8.80 -10.38 11.82
N SER A 113 7.52 -10.10 11.95
CA SER A 113 6.80 -10.01 13.23
C SER A 113 5.44 -10.69 13.09
N THR A 114 4.82 -11.04 14.19
CA THR A 114 3.44 -11.58 14.23
C THR A 114 2.38 -10.50 14.13
N SER A 115 2.77 -9.23 14.33
CA SER A 115 1.97 -8.04 14.06
C SER A 115 2.49 -7.34 12.81
N ILE A 116 1.81 -6.33 12.34
CA ILE A 116 2.36 -5.45 11.29
C ILE A 116 3.75 -4.99 11.73
N GLU A 117 4.69 -5.14 10.83
CA GLU A 117 6.12 -4.98 11.10
C GLU A 117 6.43 -3.58 11.63
N THR A 118 6.94 -3.53 12.84
CA THR A 118 7.33 -2.27 13.46
C THR A 118 8.64 -1.74 12.90
N ALA A 119 9.53 -2.64 12.46
CA ALA A 119 10.80 -2.28 11.83
C ALA A 119 10.76 -2.58 10.33
N VAL A 120 11.00 -1.56 9.53
CA VAL A 120 11.00 -1.63 8.06
C VAL A 120 12.37 -1.92 7.45
N THR A 121 13.40 -2.02 8.30
CA THR A 121 14.77 -2.30 7.85
C THR A 121 15.46 -3.29 8.78
N GLY A 122 16.34 -4.11 8.23
CA GLY A 122 17.15 -5.09 8.98
C GLY A 122 16.70 -6.55 8.82
N GLY A 123 15.65 -6.80 8.05
CA GLY A 123 15.17 -8.14 7.69
C GLY A 123 15.30 -8.46 6.21
N ASP A 124 14.59 -9.49 5.78
CA ASP A 124 14.60 -10.02 4.41
C ASP A 124 13.20 -10.28 3.86
N SER A 125 12.17 -9.78 4.53
CA SER A 125 10.77 -9.98 4.16
C SER A 125 10.14 -8.74 3.51
N SER A 126 9.04 -8.96 2.82
CA SER A 126 8.21 -7.94 2.20
C SER A 126 6.76 -8.08 2.63
N THR A 127 5.95 -7.08 2.33
CA THR A 127 4.51 -7.07 2.63
C THR A 127 3.72 -6.88 1.35
N ILE A 128 2.59 -7.58 1.23
CA ILE A 128 1.60 -7.39 0.17
C ILE A 128 0.35 -6.77 0.81
N TYR A 129 -0.18 -5.73 0.21
CA TYR A 129 -1.42 -5.08 0.66
C TYR A 129 -2.53 -5.35 -0.35
N ALA A 130 -3.68 -5.82 0.11
CA ALA A 130 -4.90 -5.90 -0.66
C ALA A 130 -5.83 -4.76 -0.21
N VAL A 131 -6.27 -3.93 -1.13
CA VAL A 131 -7.07 -2.76 -0.81
C VAL A 131 -8.25 -2.64 -1.75
N GLN A 132 -9.39 -2.25 -1.19
CA GLN A 132 -10.54 -1.79 -1.93
C GLN A 132 -10.52 -0.26 -1.94
N LEU A 133 -10.76 0.34 -3.11
CA LEU A 133 -10.73 1.77 -3.32
C LEU A 133 -12.16 2.32 -3.42
N GLY A 134 -12.42 3.47 -2.83
CA GLY A 134 -13.71 4.16 -2.98
C GLY A 134 -14.22 4.80 -1.71
N GLU A 135 -15.39 5.43 -1.83
CA GLU A 135 -16.12 5.98 -0.70
C GLU A 135 -16.57 4.85 0.23
N GLY A 136 -16.19 4.92 1.49
CA GLY A 136 -16.45 3.84 2.47
C GLY A 136 -15.38 2.74 2.53
N ALA A 137 -14.34 2.81 1.73
CA ALA A 137 -13.15 1.95 1.76
C ALA A 137 -11.89 2.80 1.94
N LEU A 138 -10.82 2.52 1.20
CA LEU A 138 -9.62 3.35 1.19
C LEU A 138 -9.80 4.53 0.23
N CYS A 139 -9.67 5.74 0.72
CA CYS A 139 -9.70 6.94 -0.11
C CYS A 139 -8.71 8.00 0.34
N GLY A 140 -8.34 8.88 -0.58
CA GLY A 140 -7.57 10.08 -0.31
C GLY A 140 -8.49 11.22 0.10
N LEU A 141 -8.15 11.92 1.16
CA LEU A 141 -8.83 13.12 1.61
C LEU A 141 -8.02 14.35 1.26
N THR A 142 -8.70 15.38 0.76
CA THR A 142 -8.10 16.70 0.52
C THR A 142 -8.95 17.76 1.19
N ALA A 143 -8.30 18.81 1.72
CA ALA A 143 -9.02 19.95 2.27
C ALA A 143 -9.80 20.71 1.17
N PRO A 144 -10.90 21.40 1.52
CA PRO A 144 -11.60 22.27 0.59
C PRO A 144 -10.63 23.29 -0.04
N GLY A 145 -10.72 23.46 -1.38
CA GLY A 145 -9.80 24.31 -2.14
C GLY A 145 -8.58 23.58 -2.70
N GLN A 146 -8.40 22.30 -2.41
CA GLN A 146 -7.31 21.46 -2.94
C GLN A 146 -5.94 22.11 -2.84
N LEU A 147 -5.31 22.43 -3.96
CA LEU A 147 -4.04 23.13 -4.05
C LEU A 147 -4.28 24.65 -4.10
N THR A 148 -3.85 25.37 -3.06
CA THR A 148 -3.95 26.84 -3.03
C THR A 148 -2.59 27.47 -3.23
N VAL A 149 -2.53 28.46 -4.14
CA VAL A 149 -1.36 29.28 -4.39
C VAL A 149 -1.64 30.69 -3.89
N GLU A 150 -0.97 31.10 -2.83
CA GLU A 150 -1.15 32.41 -2.18
C GLU A 150 0.10 33.27 -2.43
N PRO A 151 -0.02 34.40 -3.14
CA PRO A 151 1.06 35.38 -3.17
C PRO A 151 1.10 36.10 -1.81
N ILE A 152 2.23 36.05 -1.12
CA ILE A 152 2.43 36.66 0.20
C ILE A 152 2.93 38.11 0.04
N GLY A 153 3.51 38.44 -1.09
CA GLY A 153 4.09 39.75 -1.38
C GLY A 153 5.62 39.77 -1.36
N SER A 154 6.17 40.99 -1.40
CA SER A 154 7.62 41.21 -1.37
C SER A 154 8.21 40.93 0.03
N LEU A 155 9.45 40.42 0.05
CA LEU A 155 10.21 40.29 1.29
C LEU A 155 10.83 41.60 1.70
N GLU A 156 10.75 41.95 2.97
CA GLU A 156 11.33 43.21 3.50
C GLU A 156 12.88 43.24 3.42
N THR A 157 13.52 42.07 3.43
CA THR A 157 14.98 41.95 3.51
C THR A 157 15.66 41.67 2.17
N LYS A 158 14.88 41.42 1.11
CA LYS A 158 15.42 41.08 -0.23
C LYS A 158 14.41 41.51 -1.30
N ASP A 159 14.92 41.95 -2.44
CA ASP A 159 14.10 42.23 -3.63
C ASP A 159 13.65 40.89 -4.25
N ALA A 160 12.68 40.24 -3.59
CA ALA A 160 12.10 38.97 -4.01
C ALA A 160 10.62 38.88 -3.54
N THR A 161 9.80 38.26 -4.36
CA THR A 161 8.41 37.94 -4.02
C THR A 161 8.29 36.53 -3.48
N ARG A 162 7.49 36.35 -2.43
CA ARG A 162 7.19 35.04 -1.83
C ARG A 162 5.79 34.57 -2.26
N THR A 163 5.74 33.37 -2.82
CA THR A 163 4.50 32.66 -3.09
C THR A 163 4.45 31.40 -2.22
N ARG A 164 3.34 31.17 -1.55
CA ARG A 164 3.11 29.98 -0.74
C ARG A 164 2.19 29.02 -1.49
N ILE A 165 2.62 27.79 -1.61
CA ILE A 165 1.79 26.68 -2.11
C ILE A 165 1.38 25.85 -0.90
N LYS A 166 0.06 25.67 -0.70
CA LYS A 166 -0.52 24.85 0.37
C LYS A 166 -1.29 23.70 -0.24
N TRP A 167 -1.01 22.52 0.24
CA TRP A 167 -1.78 21.33 -0.11
C TRP A 167 -1.92 20.45 1.14
N TYR A 168 -3.15 20.31 1.60
CA TYR A 168 -3.49 19.44 2.73
C TYR A 168 -4.13 18.19 2.19
N CYS A 169 -3.44 17.06 2.36
CA CYS A 169 -3.91 15.76 1.95
C CYS A 169 -3.72 14.74 3.07
N SER A 170 -4.57 13.75 3.10
CA SER A 170 -4.52 12.63 4.03
C SER A 170 -5.02 11.36 3.35
N LEU A 171 -4.82 10.22 4.00
CA LEU A 171 -5.37 8.93 3.61
C LEU A 171 -6.37 8.51 4.69
N ALA A 172 -7.51 7.96 4.28
CA ALA A 172 -8.50 7.43 5.21
C ALA A 172 -8.97 6.04 4.79
N LEU A 173 -9.06 5.15 5.76
CA LEU A 173 -9.69 3.85 5.64
C LEU A 173 -10.98 3.89 6.47
N PHE A 174 -12.14 4.02 5.80
CA PHE A 174 -13.43 4.16 6.48
C PHE A 174 -13.94 2.86 7.07
N ALA A 175 -13.67 1.75 6.38
CA ALA A 175 -14.01 0.42 6.87
C ALA A 175 -12.75 -0.45 6.94
N SER A 176 -12.40 -0.87 8.15
CA SER A 176 -11.19 -1.68 8.40
C SER A 176 -11.16 -2.99 7.62
N VAL A 177 -12.33 -3.58 7.38
CA VAL A 177 -12.48 -4.86 6.68
C VAL A 177 -12.23 -4.78 5.17
N LYS A 178 -12.07 -3.56 4.62
CA LYS A 178 -11.86 -3.29 3.19
C LYS A 178 -10.37 -3.23 2.79
N ALA A 179 -9.48 -3.49 3.74
CA ALA A 179 -8.06 -3.59 3.47
C ALA A 179 -7.46 -4.74 4.28
N ALA A 180 -6.49 -5.42 3.71
CA ALA A 180 -5.77 -6.51 4.35
C ALA A 180 -4.28 -6.45 3.99
N ALA A 181 -3.42 -7.06 4.80
CA ALA A 181 -1.99 -7.14 4.58
C ALA A 181 -1.47 -8.56 4.83
N LEU A 182 -0.65 -9.06 3.91
CA LEU A 182 0.13 -10.28 4.07
C LEU A 182 1.58 -9.89 4.38
N ILE A 183 2.01 -10.19 5.60
CA ILE A 183 3.33 -9.81 6.12
C ILE A 183 4.28 -11.00 6.17
N GLY A 184 5.59 -10.71 6.24
CA GLY A 184 6.61 -11.76 6.37
C GLY A 184 6.84 -12.59 5.10
N VAL A 185 6.57 -12.03 3.93
CA VAL A 185 6.76 -12.70 2.64
C VAL A 185 8.24 -12.74 2.29
N LYS A 186 8.80 -13.92 2.08
CA LYS A 186 10.16 -14.19 1.60
C LYS A 186 10.15 -14.78 0.19
N ASP A 187 11.31 -14.70 -0.48
CA ASP A 187 11.52 -15.33 -1.80
C ASP A 187 11.68 -16.83 -1.73
#